data_31bf457cfac9a087953acaaf91cb47e0
#
_entry.id   31bf457cfac9a087953acaaf91cb47e0
#
_cell.length_a   1.000
_cell.length_b   1.000
_cell.length_c   1.000
_cell.angle_alpha   90.00
_cell.angle_beta   90.00
_cell.angle_gamma   90.00
#
_symmetry.space_group_name_H-M   'P 1'
#
loop_
_entity.id
_entity.type
_entity.pdbx_description
1 polymer ?
#
loop_
_entity_poly.entity_id
_entity_poly.type
_entity_poly.pdbx_seq_one_letter_code
_entity_poly.pdbx_strand_id
1 'polypeptide(L)'
;MRFLLVDNFDSFTYNIVHYLEQCDVAVDVFTNLDVNCDSLVNYDAVVLSPGPGLPEQAGKLMEVIAVIFEKNIPVLGVCLGMQALALHTGDSLYNQEIVKHGLSEEIPEMKEDSLFYTGIPKPFEVGLYHSWAVDLKPTSPFQPTAYSRSGILMSMEIAERKLYAVQFHPESILTPQGLKMIENFVEIVKAR
;
A
#
# COMPACT_ATOMS: atom_id res chain seq x y z
N MET A 1 1.40 -19.76 -0.45
CA MET A 1 1.37 -18.64 0.52
C MET A 1 -0.06 -18.22 0.76
N ARG A 2 -0.33 -17.64 1.92
CA ARG A 2 -1.66 -17.17 2.31
C ARG A 2 -1.57 -15.74 2.84
N PHE A 3 -2.25 -14.80 2.19
CA PHE A 3 -2.29 -13.39 2.60
C PHE A 3 -3.65 -13.07 3.21
N LEU A 4 -3.65 -12.12 4.13
CA LEU A 4 -4.84 -11.45 4.61
C LEU A 4 -4.98 -10.13 3.86
N LEU A 5 -6.15 -9.88 3.28
CA LEU A 5 -6.51 -8.56 2.79
C LEU A 5 -7.54 -7.94 3.74
N VAL A 6 -7.17 -6.78 4.30
CA VAL A 6 -8.07 -5.97 5.12
C VAL A 6 -8.81 -5.00 4.20
N ASP A 7 -10.11 -5.24 4.04
CA ASP A 7 -10.98 -4.43 3.19
C ASP A 7 -11.47 -3.19 3.97
N ASN A 8 -11.08 -2.02 3.50
CA ASN A 8 -11.52 -0.73 4.02
C ASN A 8 -12.75 -0.19 3.28
N PHE A 9 -13.60 -1.09 2.76
CA PHE A 9 -14.82 -0.75 2.00
C PHE A 9 -14.55 -0.01 0.70
N ASP A 10 -13.53 -0.43 -0.04
CA ASP A 10 -13.21 0.12 -1.35
C ASP A 10 -13.77 -0.73 -2.50
N SER A 11 -14.23 -0.08 -3.55
CA SER A 11 -14.81 -0.76 -4.73
C SER A 11 -13.78 -1.59 -5.51
N PHE A 12 -12.49 -1.27 -5.39
CA PHE A 12 -11.40 -1.95 -6.10
C PHE A 12 -10.70 -3.03 -5.26
N THR A 13 -11.13 -3.27 -4.02
CA THR A 13 -10.54 -4.30 -3.14
C THR A 13 -10.37 -5.63 -3.85
N TYR A 14 -11.40 -6.11 -4.55
CA TYR A 14 -11.37 -7.41 -5.22
C TYR A 14 -10.48 -7.44 -6.47
N ASN A 15 -10.12 -6.30 -7.05
CA ASN A 15 -9.10 -6.25 -8.10
C ASN A 15 -7.71 -6.61 -7.53
N ILE A 16 -7.41 -6.16 -6.30
CA ILE A 16 -6.18 -6.55 -5.60
C ILE A 16 -6.19 -8.05 -5.32
N VAL A 17 -7.31 -8.60 -4.82
CA VAL A 17 -7.47 -10.05 -4.61
C VAL A 17 -7.17 -10.80 -5.89
N HIS A 18 -7.78 -10.40 -7.00
CA HIS A 18 -7.57 -11.04 -8.28
C HIS A 18 -6.11 -11.02 -8.75
N TYR A 19 -5.38 -9.93 -8.54
CA TYR A 19 -3.95 -9.86 -8.86
C TYR A 19 -3.12 -10.80 -7.98
N LEU A 20 -3.43 -10.88 -6.68
CA LEU A 20 -2.76 -11.81 -5.76
C LEU A 20 -3.04 -13.28 -6.13
N GLU A 21 -4.28 -13.61 -6.51
CA GLU A 21 -4.63 -14.96 -6.96
C GLU A 21 -3.91 -15.33 -8.27
N GLN A 22 -3.68 -14.39 -9.18
CA GLN A 22 -2.86 -14.62 -10.38
C GLN A 22 -1.39 -14.93 -10.04
N CYS A 23 -0.92 -14.52 -8.84
CA CYS A 23 0.40 -14.85 -8.32
C CYS A 23 0.44 -16.14 -7.47
N ASP A 24 -0.60 -16.99 -7.56
CA ASP A 24 -0.75 -18.23 -6.78
C ASP A 24 -0.77 -18.01 -5.25
N VAL A 25 -1.32 -16.89 -4.79
CA VAL A 25 -1.52 -16.56 -3.38
C VAL A 25 -2.96 -16.85 -2.99
N ALA A 26 -3.17 -17.65 -1.92
CA ALA A 26 -4.48 -17.77 -1.30
C ALA A 26 -4.79 -16.51 -0.49
N VAL A 27 -5.95 -15.91 -0.68
CA VAL A 27 -6.31 -14.63 -0.04
C VAL A 27 -7.56 -14.81 0.81
N ASP A 28 -7.46 -14.47 2.10
CA ASP A 28 -8.62 -14.26 2.94
C ASP A 28 -8.94 -12.76 3.00
N VAL A 29 -10.20 -12.42 2.84
CA VAL A 29 -10.68 -11.03 2.90
C VAL A 29 -11.54 -10.86 4.15
N PHE A 30 -11.17 -9.89 4.98
CA PHE A 30 -11.99 -9.44 6.11
C PHE A 30 -12.12 -7.93 6.06
N THR A 31 -13.30 -7.42 6.38
CA THR A 31 -13.47 -5.98 6.54
C THR A 31 -12.66 -5.45 7.72
N ASN A 32 -12.35 -4.18 7.70
CA ASN A 32 -11.68 -3.52 8.84
C ASN A 32 -12.52 -3.53 10.14
N LEU A 33 -13.80 -3.91 10.07
CA LEU A 33 -14.67 -4.10 11.23
C LEU A 33 -14.59 -5.53 11.79
N ASP A 34 -14.44 -6.53 10.91
CA ASP A 34 -14.54 -7.94 11.26
C ASP A 34 -13.20 -8.64 11.45
N VAL A 35 -12.11 -7.99 11.02
CA VAL A 35 -10.76 -8.56 11.13
C VAL A 35 -10.42 -8.90 12.59
N ASN A 36 -9.87 -10.11 12.79
CA ASN A 36 -9.33 -10.51 14.08
C ASN A 36 -7.82 -10.25 14.10
N CYS A 37 -7.40 -9.25 14.87
CA CYS A 37 -6.00 -8.83 14.97
C CYS A 37 -5.07 -9.95 15.47
N ASP A 38 -5.54 -10.84 16.36
CA ASP A 38 -4.73 -11.97 16.87
C ASP A 38 -4.42 -13.00 15.79
N SER A 39 -5.22 -13.06 14.73
CA SER A 39 -5.04 -14.03 13.65
C SER A 39 -4.01 -13.60 12.60
N LEU A 40 -3.55 -12.35 12.61
CA LEU A 40 -2.63 -11.81 11.60
C LEU A 40 -1.33 -12.63 11.49
N VAL A 41 -0.84 -13.16 12.60
CA VAL A 41 0.38 -13.99 12.65
C VAL A 41 0.29 -15.32 11.89
N ASN A 42 -0.91 -15.72 11.47
CA ASN A 42 -1.15 -16.94 10.68
C ASN A 42 -1.02 -16.71 9.17
N TYR A 43 -0.73 -15.48 8.74
CA TYR A 43 -0.58 -15.10 7.34
C TYR A 43 0.86 -14.77 7.01
N ASP A 44 1.26 -15.05 5.77
CA ASP A 44 2.61 -14.73 5.26
C ASP A 44 2.78 -13.22 5.05
N ALA A 45 1.70 -12.51 4.74
CA ALA A 45 1.65 -11.05 4.61
C ALA A 45 0.23 -10.51 4.79
N VAL A 46 0.12 -9.21 5.03
CA VAL A 46 -1.13 -8.45 5.07
C VAL A 46 -1.14 -7.43 3.93
N VAL A 47 -2.30 -7.27 3.29
CA VAL A 47 -2.56 -6.17 2.35
C VAL A 47 -3.64 -5.27 2.94
N LEU A 48 -3.36 -3.98 3.02
CA LEU A 48 -4.30 -2.97 3.48
C LEU A 48 -4.88 -2.28 2.25
N SER A 49 -6.17 -2.46 1.98
CA SER A 49 -6.84 -1.92 0.79
C SER A 49 -6.93 -0.39 0.83
N PRO A 50 -7.22 0.23 -0.32
CA PRO A 50 -7.79 1.58 -0.34
C PRO A 50 -9.08 1.65 0.51
N GLY A 51 -9.57 2.87 0.73
CA GLY A 51 -10.84 3.08 1.41
C GLY A 51 -11.19 4.55 1.54
N PRO A 52 -12.44 4.86 1.91
CA PRO A 52 -12.90 6.23 2.11
C PRO A 52 -12.47 6.80 3.46
N GLY A 53 -12.45 8.11 3.57
CA GLY A 53 -12.25 8.84 4.82
C GLY A 53 -10.79 8.90 5.27
N LEU A 54 -10.59 8.94 6.57
CA LEU A 54 -9.28 9.02 7.22
C LEU A 54 -8.96 7.70 7.94
N PRO A 55 -7.68 7.33 8.06
CA PRO A 55 -7.28 6.07 8.68
C PRO A 55 -7.83 5.83 10.09
N GLU A 56 -7.87 6.87 10.93
CA GLU A 56 -8.36 6.77 12.31
C GLU A 56 -9.87 6.50 12.39
N GLN A 57 -10.60 6.68 11.29
CA GLN A 57 -12.04 6.42 11.18
C GLN A 57 -12.35 5.07 10.53
N ALA A 58 -11.33 4.34 10.11
CA ALA A 58 -11.46 3.09 9.37
C ALA A 58 -11.49 1.84 10.29
N GLY A 59 -12.47 1.78 11.18
CA GLY A 59 -12.66 0.63 12.07
C GLY A 59 -11.42 0.25 12.85
N LYS A 60 -10.97 -1.01 12.72
CA LYS A 60 -9.78 -1.55 13.41
C LYS A 60 -8.47 -1.35 12.63
N LEU A 61 -8.45 -0.55 11.55
CA LEU A 61 -7.27 -0.42 10.70
C LEU A 61 -6.00 -0.06 11.49
N MET A 62 -6.09 0.90 12.41
CA MET A 62 -4.94 1.31 13.24
C MET A 62 -4.51 0.23 14.24
N GLU A 63 -5.44 -0.60 14.74
CA GLU A 63 -5.13 -1.75 15.60
C GLU A 63 -4.40 -2.84 14.80
N VAL A 64 -4.85 -3.12 13.57
CA VAL A 64 -4.19 -4.04 12.64
C VAL A 64 -2.75 -3.62 12.40
N ILE A 65 -2.51 -2.33 12.14
CA ILE A 65 -1.17 -1.80 11.90
C ILE A 65 -0.28 -1.93 13.15
N ALA A 66 -0.82 -1.68 14.33
CA ALA A 66 -0.05 -1.87 15.57
C ALA A 66 0.46 -3.31 15.71
N VAL A 67 -0.38 -4.31 15.39
CA VAL A 67 0.03 -5.73 15.40
C VAL A 67 1.04 -6.03 14.29
N ILE A 68 0.87 -5.48 13.08
CA ILE A 68 1.84 -5.62 11.98
C ILE A 68 3.24 -5.16 12.43
N PHE A 69 3.31 -3.99 13.07
CA PHE A 69 4.59 -3.46 13.56
C PHE A 69 5.16 -4.26 14.73
N GLU A 70 4.32 -4.69 15.67
CA GLU A 70 4.74 -5.50 16.83
C GLU A 70 5.28 -6.88 16.40
N LYS A 71 4.58 -7.55 15.50
CA LYS A 71 4.88 -8.92 15.06
C LYS A 71 5.80 -8.98 13.83
N ASN A 72 6.18 -7.83 13.29
CA ASN A 72 7.01 -7.72 12.08
C ASN A 72 6.43 -8.49 10.87
N ILE A 73 5.13 -8.29 10.61
CA ILE A 73 4.42 -8.96 9.50
C ILE A 73 4.66 -8.17 8.21
N PRO A 74 5.05 -8.81 7.10
CA PRO A 74 5.14 -8.14 5.79
C PRO A 74 3.81 -7.46 5.41
N VAL A 75 3.87 -6.24 4.87
CA VAL A 75 2.64 -5.51 4.50
C VAL A 75 2.80 -4.73 3.22
N LEU A 76 1.71 -4.70 2.44
CA LEU A 76 1.50 -3.75 1.35
C LEU A 76 0.31 -2.85 1.70
N GLY A 77 0.56 -1.54 1.86
CA GLY A 77 -0.49 -0.54 2.08
C GLY A 77 -0.83 0.20 0.78
N VAL A 78 -2.10 0.23 0.40
CA VAL A 78 -2.57 0.92 -0.82
C VAL A 78 -3.45 2.10 -0.42
N CYS A 79 -3.13 3.29 -0.91
CA CYS A 79 -3.85 4.55 -0.70
C CYS A 79 -4.12 4.81 0.81
N LEU A 80 -5.33 4.54 1.31
CA LEU A 80 -5.66 4.65 2.73
C LEU A 80 -4.71 3.78 3.59
N GLY A 81 -4.35 2.59 3.12
CA GLY A 81 -3.39 1.71 3.78
C GLY A 81 -2.00 2.34 3.94
N MET A 82 -1.51 3.06 2.92
CA MET A 82 -0.25 3.83 3.01
C MET A 82 -0.36 4.95 4.04
N GLN A 83 -1.45 5.71 4.00
CA GLN A 83 -1.70 6.81 4.92
C GLN A 83 -1.75 6.33 6.38
N ALA A 84 -2.39 5.19 6.61
CA ALA A 84 -2.48 4.59 7.93
C ALA A 84 -1.12 4.13 8.47
N LEU A 85 -0.28 3.52 7.62
CA LEU A 85 1.10 3.14 7.98
C LEU A 85 1.94 4.36 8.36
N ALA A 86 1.83 5.45 7.61
CA ALA A 86 2.52 6.71 7.90
C ALA A 86 2.08 7.31 9.23
N LEU A 87 0.77 7.41 9.48
CA LEU A 87 0.25 7.93 10.77
C LEU A 87 0.73 7.11 11.95
N HIS A 88 0.80 5.78 11.83
CA HIS A 88 1.29 4.90 12.90
C HIS A 88 2.75 5.20 13.29
N THR A 89 3.57 5.62 12.36
CA THR A 89 4.98 5.98 12.60
C THR A 89 5.17 7.45 13.01
N GLY A 90 4.06 8.18 13.17
CA GLY A 90 4.06 9.56 13.63
C GLY A 90 4.25 10.59 12.52
N ASP A 91 4.17 10.18 11.28
CA ASP A 91 4.11 11.07 10.12
C ASP A 91 2.75 11.80 10.06
N SER A 92 2.55 12.69 9.10
CA SER A 92 1.31 13.48 8.99
C SER A 92 0.66 13.34 7.63
N LEU A 93 -0.62 13.66 7.59
CA LEU A 93 -1.38 13.79 6.33
C LEU A 93 -1.71 15.25 6.08
N TYR A 94 -1.74 15.64 4.82
CA TYR A 94 -2.25 16.93 4.39
C TYR A 94 -3.29 16.77 3.29
N ASN A 95 -4.27 17.67 3.27
CA ASN A 95 -5.27 17.69 2.21
C ASN A 95 -4.69 18.44 1.00
N GLN A 96 -4.80 17.84 -0.18
CA GLN A 96 -4.33 18.46 -1.42
C GLN A 96 -5.33 19.52 -1.89
N GLU A 97 -4.82 20.65 -2.39
CA GLU A 97 -5.66 21.71 -2.97
C GLU A 97 -6.41 21.21 -4.22
N ILE A 98 -5.79 20.30 -4.98
CA ILE A 98 -6.37 19.71 -6.19
C ILE A 98 -6.58 18.23 -5.96
N VAL A 99 -7.85 17.84 -5.86
CA VAL A 99 -8.22 16.42 -5.73
C VAL A 99 -8.02 15.71 -7.06
N LYS A 100 -7.25 14.62 -7.03
CA LYS A 100 -7.03 13.74 -8.19
C LYS A 100 -7.89 12.49 -8.02
N HIS A 101 -8.94 12.36 -8.83
CA HIS A 101 -9.84 11.21 -8.77
C HIS A 101 -10.12 10.66 -10.18
N GLY A 102 -9.69 9.43 -10.44
CA GLY A 102 -9.83 8.79 -11.75
C GLY A 102 -8.92 9.41 -12.81
N LEU A 103 -7.76 9.92 -12.40
CA LEU A 103 -6.76 10.50 -13.29
C LEU A 103 -5.50 9.64 -13.34
N SER A 104 -4.89 9.56 -14.51
CA SER A 104 -3.54 9.00 -14.66
C SER A 104 -2.50 10.09 -14.42
N GLU A 105 -1.42 9.72 -13.73
CA GLU A 105 -0.25 10.57 -13.55
C GLU A 105 1.02 9.78 -13.80
N GLU A 106 1.97 10.41 -14.48
CA GLU A 106 3.28 9.84 -14.73
C GLU A 106 4.20 10.01 -13.52
N ILE A 107 4.80 8.92 -13.09
CA ILE A 107 5.87 8.91 -12.09
C ILE A 107 7.20 8.94 -12.84
N PRO A 108 7.97 10.06 -12.74
CA PRO A 108 9.17 10.24 -13.54
C PRO A 108 10.31 9.33 -13.10
N GLU A 109 10.44 9.13 -11.78
CA GLU A 109 11.54 8.40 -11.17
C GLU A 109 11.08 7.64 -9.91
N MET A 110 11.78 6.55 -9.63
CA MET A 110 11.63 5.74 -8.44
C MET A 110 13.01 5.33 -7.91
N LYS A 111 13.09 4.96 -6.65
CA LYS A 111 14.32 4.46 -6.01
C LYS A 111 14.79 3.20 -6.74
N GLU A 112 16.03 3.22 -7.25
CA GLU A 112 16.57 2.17 -8.14
C GLU A 112 16.74 0.80 -7.48
N ASP A 113 17.06 0.80 -6.20
CA ASP A 113 17.28 -0.42 -5.40
C ASP A 113 16.03 -0.94 -4.69
N SER A 114 14.87 -0.30 -4.91
CA SER A 114 13.61 -0.81 -4.38
C SER A 114 13.16 -2.07 -5.13
N LEU A 115 13.09 -3.18 -4.42
CA LEU A 115 12.64 -4.46 -4.98
C LEU A 115 11.19 -4.40 -5.49
N PHE A 116 10.37 -3.53 -4.92
CA PHE A 116 8.99 -3.33 -5.33
C PHE A 116 8.86 -2.88 -6.80
N TYR A 117 9.87 -2.17 -7.31
CA TYR A 117 9.90 -1.66 -8.67
C TYR A 117 10.75 -2.48 -9.65
N THR A 118 11.15 -3.70 -9.28
CA THR A 118 11.95 -4.57 -10.17
C THR A 118 11.23 -4.81 -11.51
N GLY A 119 11.90 -4.42 -12.60
CA GLY A 119 11.37 -4.58 -13.97
C GLY A 119 10.30 -3.57 -14.37
N ILE A 120 10.02 -2.55 -13.55
CA ILE A 120 9.13 -1.45 -13.92
C ILE A 120 9.89 -0.44 -14.77
N PRO A 121 9.36 -0.02 -15.95
CA PRO A 121 10.01 1.00 -16.77
C PRO A 121 10.01 2.38 -16.09
N LYS A 122 10.90 3.26 -16.53
CA LYS A 122 10.93 4.68 -16.17
C LYS A 122 10.73 5.53 -17.43
N PRO A 123 9.81 6.46 -17.46
CA PRO A 123 8.75 6.72 -16.47
C PRO A 123 7.64 5.66 -16.52
N PHE A 124 6.71 5.65 -15.55
CA PHE A 124 5.53 4.80 -15.56
C PHE A 124 4.28 5.57 -15.12
N GLU A 125 3.09 5.08 -15.55
CA GLU A 125 1.82 5.70 -15.24
C GLU A 125 1.12 5.01 -14.06
N VAL A 126 0.40 5.81 -13.25
CA VAL A 126 -0.39 5.35 -12.11
C VAL A 126 -1.75 6.01 -12.04
N GLY A 127 -2.75 5.26 -11.58
CA GLY A 127 -4.09 5.78 -11.32
C GLY A 127 -4.20 6.39 -9.92
N LEU A 128 -4.75 7.60 -9.84
CA LEU A 128 -4.93 8.37 -8.61
C LEU A 128 -6.39 8.57 -8.28
N TYR A 129 -6.74 8.40 -6.98
CA TYR A 129 -8.10 8.49 -6.45
C TYR A 129 -8.12 9.13 -5.05
N HIS A 130 -7.18 10.02 -4.73
CA HIS A 130 -7.00 10.53 -3.37
C HIS A 130 -7.04 12.05 -3.28
N SER A 131 -7.50 12.56 -2.13
CA SER A 131 -7.45 13.97 -1.74
C SER A 131 -6.44 14.24 -0.62
N TRP A 132 -6.08 13.20 0.15
CA TRP A 132 -5.06 13.26 1.19
C TRP A 132 -3.76 12.67 0.71
N ALA A 133 -2.64 13.23 1.18
CA ALA A 133 -1.30 12.74 0.89
C ALA A 133 -0.46 12.71 2.18
N VAL A 134 0.56 11.84 2.16
CA VAL A 134 1.50 11.68 3.28
C VAL A 134 2.58 12.75 3.23
N ASP A 135 2.87 13.34 4.38
CA ASP A 135 4.03 14.18 4.64
C ASP A 135 4.98 13.45 5.58
N LEU A 136 6.06 12.88 5.02
CA LEU A 136 7.06 12.15 5.78
C LEU A 136 7.94 13.11 6.55
N LYS A 137 8.05 12.90 7.86
CA LYS A 137 8.99 13.63 8.71
C LYS A 137 10.42 13.12 8.50
N PRO A 138 11.43 13.96 8.76
CA PRO A 138 12.84 13.52 8.71
C PRO A 138 13.17 12.35 9.65
N THR A 139 12.34 12.13 10.68
CA THR A 139 12.48 11.05 11.66
C THR A 139 11.68 9.80 11.30
N SER A 140 10.95 9.81 10.19
CA SER A 140 10.19 8.64 9.73
C SER A 140 11.11 7.44 9.52
N PRO A 141 10.72 6.24 9.93
CA PRO A 141 11.43 5.02 9.56
C PRO A 141 11.20 4.63 8.09
N PHE A 142 10.14 5.16 7.47
CA PHE A 142 9.90 4.94 6.06
C PHE A 142 10.84 5.74 5.18
N GLN A 143 11.35 5.11 4.14
CA GLN A 143 12.10 5.77 3.07
C GLN A 143 11.16 6.05 1.89
N PRO A 144 11.13 7.28 1.35
CA PRO A 144 10.39 7.56 0.14
C PRO A 144 11.01 6.82 -1.05
N THR A 145 10.18 6.25 -1.92
CA THR A 145 10.65 5.49 -3.08
C THR A 145 10.19 6.05 -4.42
N ALA A 146 9.11 6.83 -4.45
CA ALA A 146 8.69 7.57 -5.65
C ALA A 146 7.92 8.83 -5.29
N TYR A 147 8.05 9.84 -6.14
CA TYR A 147 7.29 11.08 -6.09
C TYR A 147 6.63 11.36 -7.43
N SER A 148 5.48 12.01 -7.41
CA SER A 148 4.88 12.58 -8.61
C SER A 148 5.67 13.78 -9.12
N ARG A 149 5.38 14.24 -10.36
CA ARG A 149 5.97 15.49 -10.89
C ARG A 149 5.67 16.71 -10.04
N SER A 150 4.55 16.70 -9.30
CA SER A 150 4.16 17.78 -8.38
C SER A 150 4.78 17.65 -6.99
N GLY A 151 5.66 16.68 -6.77
CA GLY A 151 6.36 16.47 -5.50
C GLY A 151 5.53 15.75 -4.43
N ILE A 152 4.40 15.15 -4.79
CA ILE A 152 3.58 14.36 -3.86
C ILE A 152 4.23 12.98 -3.68
N LEU A 153 4.36 12.52 -2.44
CA LEU A 153 4.86 11.19 -2.14
C LEU A 153 3.91 10.12 -2.70
N MET A 154 4.44 9.26 -3.57
CA MET A 154 3.66 8.21 -4.23
C MET A 154 3.95 6.82 -3.71
N SER A 155 5.11 6.61 -3.09
CA SER A 155 5.42 5.35 -2.43
C SER A 155 6.51 5.49 -1.37
N MET A 156 6.49 4.56 -0.41
CA MET A 156 7.47 4.49 0.67
C MET A 156 7.68 3.04 1.13
N GLU A 157 8.83 2.76 1.74
CA GLU A 157 9.18 1.41 2.20
C GLU A 157 10.01 1.41 3.50
N ILE A 158 9.90 0.32 4.26
CA ILE A 158 10.91 -0.13 5.22
C ILE A 158 11.33 -1.52 4.73
N ALA A 159 12.30 -1.55 3.80
CA ALA A 159 12.62 -2.75 3.01
C ALA A 159 13.06 -3.93 3.88
N GLU A 160 13.86 -3.71 4.91
CA GLU A 160 14.32 -4.74 5.85
C GLU A 160 13.20 -5.39 6.66
N ARG A 161 12.05 -4.72 6.77
CA ARG A 161 10.85 -5.23 7.41
C ARG A 161 9.79 -5.72 6.42
N LYS A 162 10.06 -5.64 5.12
CA LYS A 162 9.11 -5.93 4.03
C LYS A 162 7.81 -5.13 4.14
N LEU A 163 7.91 -3.86 4.58
CA LEU A 163 6.80 -2.94 4.63
C LEU A 163 6.88 -2.02 3.40
N TYR A 164 5.87 -2.10 2.54
CA TYR A 164 5.76 -1.33 1.29
C TYR A 164 4.43 -0.62 1.25
N ALA A 165 4.41 0.59 0.71
CA ALA A 165 3.16 1.33 0.62
C ALA A 165 3.15 2.26 -0.60
N VAL A 166 1.98 2.37 -1.23
CA VAL A 166 1.75 3.20 -2.41
C VAL A 166 0.52 4.08 -2.24
N GLN A 167 0.60 5.33 -2.68
CA GLN A 167 -0.53 6.27 -2.67
C GLN A 167 -1.46 6.05 -3.86
N PHE A 168 -0.92 5.56 -4.97
CA PHE A 168 -1.69 5.22 -6.16
C PHE A 168 -2.33 3.83 -6.04
N HIS A 169 -3.18 3.50 -7.01
CA HIS A 169 -3.92 2.25 -7.08
C HIS A 169 -3.27 1.27 -8.08
N PRO A 170 -2.44 0.31 -7.63
CA PRO A 170 -1.84 -0.67 -8.53
C PRO A 170 -2.88 -1.57 -9.20
N GLU A 171 -4.04 -1.75 -8.58
CA GLU A 171 -5.15 -2.56 -9.10
C GLU A 171 -6.01 -1.86 -10.15
N SER A 172 -5.76 -0.55 -10.37
CA SER A 172 -6.49 0.23 -11.35
C SER A 172 -6.01 -0.03 -12.77
N ILE A 173 -6.94 -0.02 -13.73
CA ILE A 173 -6.62 -0.05 -15.16
C ILE A 173 -5.72 1.12 -15.59
N LEU A 174 -5.72 2.22 -14.83
CA LEU A 174 -4.85 3.37 -15.06
C LEU A 174 -3.42 3.16 -14.56
N THR A 175 -3.11 1.99 -14.01
CA THR A 175 -1.76 1.59 -13.59
C THR A 175 -1.32 0.36 -14.39
N PRO A 176 -0.81 0.53 -15.62
CA PRO A 176 -0.50 -0.60 -16.50
C PRO A 176 0.51 -1.61 -15.92
N GLN A 177 1.38 -1.16 -15.03
CA GLN A 177 2.41 -1.99 -14.37
C GLN A 177 1.95 -2.54 -13.01
N GLY A 178 0.68 -2.36 -12.64
CA GLY A 178 0.19 -2.67 -11.30
C GLY A 178 0.30 -4.15 -10.93
N LEU A 179 -0.05 -5.06 -11.84
CA LEU A 179 0.14 -6.50 -11.63
C LEU A 179 1.61 -6.84 -11.34
N LYS A 180 2.53 -6.23 -12.11
CA LYS A 180 3.97 -6.47 -11.90
C LYS A 180 4.45 -6.01 -10.52
N MET A 181 3.91 -4.92 -10.00
CA MET A 181 4.21 -4.44 -8.65
C MET A 181 3.70 -5.42 -7.59
N ILE A 182 2.49 -5.96 -7.77
CA ILE A 182 1.94 -6.99 -6.86
C ILE A 182 2.77 -8.28 -6.93
N GLU A 183 3.17 -8.74 -8.14
CA GLU A 183 4.11 -9.87 -8.30
C GLU A 183 5.40 -9.64 -7.52
N ASN A 184 6.00 -8.46 -7.66
CA ASN A 184 7.23 -8.12 -6.96
C ASN A 184 7.05 -8.18 -5.43
N PHE A 185 5.94 -7.67 -4.89
CA PHE A 185 5.65 -7.79 -3.47
C PHE A 185 5.52 -9.26 -3.02
N VAL A 186 4.85 -10.09 -3.81
CA VAL A 186 4.74 -11.53 -3.56
C VAL A 186 6.13 -12.19 -3.53
N GLU A 187 7.02 -11.86 -4.47
CA GLU A 187 8.39 -12.38 -4.49
C GLU A 187 9.23 -11.88 -3.29
N ILE A 188 9.06 -10.62 -2.89
CA ILE A 188 9.69 -10.07 -1.68
C ILE A 188 9.26 -10.86 -0.43
N VAL A 189 7.99 -11.23 -0.31
CA VAL A 189 7.50 -12.02 0.82
C VAL A 189 8.07 -13.44 0.78
N LYS A 190 8.18 -14.07 -0.41
CA LYS A 190 8.77 -15.42 -0.61
C LYS A 190 10.26 -15.47 -0.25
N ALA A 191 11.01 -14.43 -0.52
CA ALA A 191 12.42 -14.35 -0.21
C ALA A 191 12.63 -14.39 1.31
N ARG A 192 13.36 -15.42 1.81
CA ARG A 192 13.67 -15.61 3.25
C ARG A 192 14.81 -14.72 3.71
#